data_78e4520181f40d831decd0b5f1cb95dc
#
_entry.id   78e4520181f40d831decd0b5f1cb95dc
#
_cell.length_a   1.000
_cell.length_b   1.000
_cell.length_c   1.000
_cell.angle_alpha   90.00
_cell.angle_beta   90.00
_cell.angle_gamma   90.00
#
_symmetry.space_group_name_H-M   'P 1'
#
loop_
_entity.id
_entity.type
_entity.pdbx_description
1 polymer ?
#
loop_
_entity_poly.entity_id
_entity_poly.type
_entity_poly.pdbx_seq_one_letter_code
_entity_poly.pdbx_strand_id
1 'polypeptide(L)'
;MVGRLGRSCRRVLEPGCGSGRYLEAFARHGLEVVGIDSSPVMVELARRRLAKSSLSGEAVLDEMTDFDLGRCFDGAVCAIATIQHLTREELGRHLLCMAWHLAVDARYMVQLALYDPSGRQDIPSSRWQEARGDLSLRIDWTTEEVDLKLARARQHSRIEILSGPRRGEVVEEHHEMTAWTPESWSGALDGSRFTQVAVYDGSADPPLEVAPGATGGLIWSELALTES
;
A
#
# COMPACT_ATOMS: atom_id res chain seq x y z
N MET A 1 0.38 7.03 11.48
CA MET A 1 0.95 5.73 11.04
C MET A 1 2.13 5.29 11.91
N VAL A 2 3.24 6.05 12.02
CA VAL A 2 4.44 5.66 12.81
C VAL A 2 4.11 5.17 14.23
N GLY A 3 3.24 5.88 14.95
CA GLY A 3 2.86 5.49 16.32
C GLY A 3 2.13 4.14 16.44
N ARG A 4 1.62 3.58 15.35
CA ARG A 4 0.92 2.30 15.33
C ARG A 4 1.85 1.11 15.07
N LEU A 5 3.04 1.35 14.51
CA LEU A 5 4.06 0.31 14.35
C LEU A 5 4.71 -0.10 15.70
N GLY A 6 4.32 0.56 16.79
CA GLY A 6 4.85 0.30 18.12
C GLY A 6 5.97 1.27 18.52
N ARG A 7 6.08 1.54 19.83
CA ARG A 7 7.08 2.48 20.38
C ARG A 7 8.52 1.98 20.26
N SER A 8 8.72 0.69 20.10
CA SER A 8 10.02 0.03 19.94
C SER A 8 10.43 -0.15 18.48
N CYS A 9 9.56 0.17 17.52
CA CYS A 9 9.86 0.02 16.09
C CYS A 9 11.05 0.91 15.69
N ARG A 10 12.06 0.31 15.09
CA ARG A 10 13.27 0.95 14.59
C ARG A 10 13.44 0.75 13.10
N ARG A 11 13.09 -0.44 12.60
CA ARG A 11 13.25 -0.84 11.20
C ARG A 11 11.90 -1.14 10.58
N VAL A 12 11.61 -0.48 9.45
CA VAL A 12 10.33 -0.61 8.72
C VAL A 12 10.57 -1.10 7.32
N LEU A 13 9.79 -2.10 6.91
CA LEU A 13 9.73 -2.60 5.55
C LEU A 13 8.51 -2.02 4.82
N GLU A 14 8.69 -1.54 3.59
CA GLU A 14 7.62 -1.10 2.71
C GLU A 14 7.62 -1.93 1.42
N PRO A 15 6.81 -3.01 1.30
CA PRO A 15 6.60 -3.71 0.04
C PRO A 15 5.76 -2.85 -0.92
N GLY A 16 6.17 -2.77 -2.20
CA GLY A 16 5.58 -1.90 -3.20
C GLY A 16 5.82 -0.41 -2.89
N CYS A 17 7.05 -0.04 -2.57
CA CYS A 17 7.38 1.31 -2.09
C CYS A 17 7.24 2.42 -3.15
N GLY A 18 7.06 2.07 -4.42
CA GLY A 18 6.97 3.03 -5.50
C GLY A 18 8.13 4.04 -5.49
N SER A 19 7.82 5.31 -5.65
CA SER A 19 8.82 6.39 -5.64
C SER A 19 9.34 6.78 -4.25
N GLY A 20 9.07 5.99 -3.19
CA GLY A 20 9.61 6.15 -1.84
C GLY A 20 9.01 7.29 -1.02
N ARG A 21 7.75 7.65 -1.25
CA ARG A 21 7.08 8.74 -0.46
C ARG A 21 6.97 8.39 1.02
N TYR A 22 6.55 7.17 1.33
CA TYR A 22 6.45 6.70 2.72
C TYR A 22 7.82 6.38 3.31
N LEU A 23 8.76 5.83 2.51
CA LEU A 23 10.15 5.65 2.97
C LEU A 23 10.73 6.98 3.45
N GLU A 24 10.60 8.06 2.66
CA GLU A 24 11.04 9.38 3.07
C GLU A 24 10.35 9.85 4.36
N ALA A 25 9.03 9.66 4.46
CA ALA A 25 8.27 10.07 5.62
C ALA A 25 8.71 9.31 6.89
N PHE A 26 8.89 8.01 6.83
CA PHE A 26 9.36 7.20 7.97
C PHE A 26 10.81 7.52 8.34
N ALA A 27 11.69 7.67 7.36
CA ALA A 27 13.09 8.04 7.60
C ALA A 27 13.21 9.41 8.28
N ARG A 28 12.35 10.38 7.94
CA ARG A 28 12.28 11.68 8.64
C ARG A 28 11.87 11.56 10.12
N HIS A 29 11.20 10.49 10.50
CA HIS A 29 10.89 10.16 11.89
C HIS A 29 12.00 9.35 12.58
N GLY A 30 13.15 9.19 11.95
CA GLY A 30 14.33 8.51 12.50
C GLY A 30 14.26 6.98 12.43
N LEU A 31 13.39 6.43 11.60
CA LEU A 31 13.33 4.98 11.36
C LEU A 31 14.33 4.56 10.27
N GLU A 32 14.93 3.40 10.43
CA GLU A 32 15.64 2.71 9.36
C GLU A 32 14.58 2.12 8.41
N VAL A 33 14.64 2.46 7.12
CA VAL A 33 13.63 2.08 6.16
C VAL A 33 14.21 1.27 5.02
N VAL A 34 13.50 0.22 4.63
CA VAL A 34 13.76 -0.55 3.43
C VAL A 34 12.48 -0.66 2.62
N GLY A 35 12.54 -0.30 1.35
CA GLY A 35 11.45 -0.51 0.42
C GLY A 35 11.82 -1.51 -0.65
N ILE A 36 10.88 -2.28 -1.11
CA ILE A 36 11.00 -3.11 -2.31
C ILE A 36 9.97 -2.69 -3.34
N ASP A 37 10.35 -2.73 -4.61
CA ASP A 37 9.45 -2.47 -5.73
C ASP A 37 9.96 -3.20 -6.97
N SER A 38 9.06 -3.73 -7.80
CA SER A 38 9.42 -4.46 -9.00
C SER A 38 9.75 -3.54 -10.19
N SER A 39 9.44 -2.25 -10.10
CA SER A 39 9.75 -1.27 -11.14
C SER A 39 11.13 -0.65 -10.94
N PRO A 40 12.09 -0.87 -11.86
CA PRO A 40 13.41 -0.26 -11.76
C PRO A 40 13.35 1.27 -11.78
N VAL A 41 12.37 1.85 -12.46
CA VAL A 41 12.14 3.30 -12.50
C VAL A 41 11.72 3.80 -11.12
N MET A 42 10.79 3.11 -10.44
CA MET A 42 10.33 3.48 -9.11
C MET A 42 11.44 3.36 -8.07
N VAL A 43 12.19 2.27 -8.10
CA VAL A 43 13.35 2.08 -7.21
C VAL A 43 14.38 3.20 -7.37
N GLU A 44 14.71 3.58 -8.61
CA GLU A 44 15.63 4.68 -8.85
C GLU A 44 15.09 6.03 -8.34
N LEU A 45 13.79 6.29 -8.50
CA LEU A 45 13.14 7.48 -7.96
C LEU A 45 13.17 7.49 -6.42
N ALA A 46 12.93 6.34 -5.78
CA ALA A 46 12.99 6.20 -4.33
C ALA A 46 14.40 6.46 -3.80
N ARG A 47 15.43 5.88 -4.44
CA ARG A 47 16.84 6.12 -4.10
C ARG A 47 17.22 7.60 -4.21
N ARG A 48 16.83 8.25 -5.30
CA ARG A 48 17.06 9.71 -5.49
C ARG A 48 16.34 10.54 -4.45
N ARG A 49 15.13 10.15 -4.04
CA ARG A 49 14.35 10.84 -3.02
C ARG A 49 15.04 10.79 -1.66
N LEU A 50 15.47 9.61 -1.23
CA LEU A 50 16.22 9.41 0.01
C LEU A 50 17.55 10.19 0.00
N ALA A 51 18.33 10.07 -1.07
CA ALA A 51 19.60 10.77 -1.21
C ALA A 51 19.44 12.31 -1.17
N LYS A 52 18.44 12.85 -1.89
CA LYS A 52 18.17 14.30 -1.91
C LYS A 52 17.81 14.85 -0.52
N SER A 53 17.15 14.04 0.30
CA SER A 53 16.75 14.40 1.66
C SER A 53 17.83 14.07 2.70
N SER A 54 18.98 13.53 2.29
CA SER A 54 20.07 13.06 3.17
C SER A 54 19.57 12.09 4.25
N LEU A 55 18.60 11.26 3.90
CA LEU A 55 17.99 10.29 4.81
C LEU A 55 18.62 8.91 4.59
N SER A 56 18.77 8.19 5.71
CA SER A 56 19.18 6.78 5.68
C SER A 56 18.00 5.91 5.29
N GLY A 57 18.19 5.07 4.28
CA GLY A 57 17.18 4.12 3.81
C GLY A 57 17.65 3.42 2.54
N GLU A 58 16.96 2.35 2.21
CA GLU A 58 17.28 1.51 1.07
C GLU A 58 16.04 1.28 0.21
N ALA A 59 16.21 1.27 -1.12
CA ALA A 59 15.19 0.82 -2.05
C ALA A 59 15.78 -0.29 -2.92
N VAL A 60 15.16 -1.46 -2.89
CA VAL A 60 15.61 -2.70 -3.53
C VAL A 60 14.68 -3.03 -4.69
N LEU A 61 15.27 -3.42 -5.82
CA LEU A 61 14.53 -3.95 -6.96
C LEU A 61 14.24 -5.43 -6.69
N ASP A 62 13.00 -5.73 -6.33
CA ASP A 62 12.57 -7.10 -6.03
C ASP A 62 11.05 -7.23 -6.11
N GLU A 63 10.54 -8.47 -6.15
CA GLU A 63 9.12 -8.78 -6.18
C GLU A 63 8.58 -8.95 -4.76
N MET A 64 7.46 -8.27 -4.42
CA MET A 64 6.87 -8.37 -3.09
C MET A 64 6.32 -9.76 -2.74
N THR A 65 6.27 -10.67 -3.71
CA THR A 65 5.80 -12.07 -3.56
C THR A 65 6.94 -13.08 -3.43
N ASP A 66 8.19 -12.65 -3.65
CA ASP A 66 9.35 -13.54 -3.62
C ASP A 66 10.63 -12.71 -3.42
N PHE A 67 10.93 -12.38 -2.18
CA PHE A 67 12.13 -11.61 -1.83
C PHE A 67 12.81 -12.18 -0.59
N ASP A 68 14.13 -11.95 -0.49
CA ASP A 68 14.92 -12.25 0.70
C ASP A 68 15.92 -11.11 1.00
N LEU A 69 15.67 -10.39 2.08
CA LEU A 69 16.50 -9.29 2.54
C LEU A 69 17.52 -9.71 3.62
N GLY A 70 17.53 -10.99 4.04
CA GLY A 70 18.47 -11.55 5.03
C GLY A 70 18.37 -10.90 6.42
N ARG A 71 17.27 -10.21 6.73
CA ARG A 71 17.07 -9.48 7.99
C ARG A 71 15.60 -9.37 8.35
N CYS A 72 15.33 -9.14 9.66
CA CYS A 72 13.98 -8.92 10.16
C CYS A 72 13.72 -7.43 10.42
N PHE A 73 12.43 -7.06 10.38
CA PHE A 73 11.91 -5.72 10.58
C PHE A 73 10.95 -5.69 11.77
N ASP A 74 10.91 -4.55 12.46
CA ASP A 74 10.07 -4.34 13.65
C ASP A 74 8.64 -3.93 13.27
N GLY A 75 8.42 -3.60 11.99
CA GLY A 75 7.12 -3.29 11.43
C GLY A 75 7.15 -3.19 9.92
N ALA A 76 5.98 -3.24 9.31
CA ALA A 76 5.85 -3.05 7.86
C ALA A 76 4.62 -2.23 7.50
N VAL A 77 4.66 -1.61 6.32
CA VAL A 77 3.55 -0.82 5.76
C VAL A 77 3.42 -1.09 4.28
N CYS A 78 2.25 -1.53 3.84
CA CYS A 78 1.86 -1.59 2.43
C CYS A 78 0.75 -0.57 2.20
N ALA A 79 1.09 0.58 1.63
CA ALA A 79 0.20 1.72 1.50
C ALA A 79 -0.44 1.83 0.12
N ILE A 80 -1.38 2.77 -0.03
CA ILE A 80 -2.00 3.19 -1.29
C ILE A 80 -2.62 2.00 -2.06
N ALA A 81 -3.25 1.08 -1.31
CA ALA A 81 -3.90 -0.10 -1.87
C ALA A 81 -3.00 -0.98 -2.77
N THR A 82 -1.68 -0.87 -2.64
CA THR A 82 -0.70 -1.64 -3.43
C THR A 82 -0.94 -3.15 -3.33
N ILE A 83 -1.38 -3.63 -2.18
CA ILE A 83 -1.70 -5.05 -1.95
C ILE A 83 -2.77 -5.59 -2.92
N GLN A 84 -3.63 -4.72 -3.46
CA GLN A 84 -4.71 -5.12 -4.38
C GLN A 84 -4.22 -5.43 -5.79
N HIS A 85 -2.96 -5.13 -6.12
CA HIS A 85 -2.35 -5.61 -7.36
C HIS A 85 -2.04 -7.12 -7.34
N LEU A 86 -2.03 -7.72 -6.15
CA LEU A 86 -1.81 -9.16 -6.01
C LEU A 86 -3.11 -9.94 -6.18
N THR A 87 -3.05 -11.03 -6.93
CA THR A 87 -4.09 -12.06 -6.92
C THR A 87 -4.15 -12.73 -5.53
N ARG A 88 -5.19 -13.50 -5.27
CA ARG A 88 -5.31 -14.26 -4.01
C ARG A 88 -4.12 -15.20 -3.78
N GLU A 89 -3.65 -15.88 -4.83
CA GLU A 89 -2.49 -16.78 -4.75
C GLU A 89 -1.20 -16.00 -4.44
N GLU A 90 -0.99 -14.89 -5.14
CA GLU A 90 0.16 -14.00 -4.92
C GLU A 90 0.15 -13.39 -3.53
N LEU A 91 -1.03 -13.01 -3.01
CA LEU A 91 -1.17 -12.55 -1.63
C LEU A 91 -0.68 -13.63 -0.64
N GLY A 92 -1.01 -14.90 -0.85
CA GLY A 92 -0.53 -16.00 -0.01
C GLY A 92 1.01 -16.07 0.01
N ARG A 93 1.66 -15.98 -1.16
CA ARG A 93 3.13 -15.94 -1.27
C ARG A 93 3.72 -14.71 -0.59
N HIS A 94 3.11 -13.55 -0.82
CA HIS A 94 3.51 -12.31 -0.18
C HIS A 94 3.47 -12.40 1.35
N LEU A 95 2.38 -12.92 1.91
CA LEU A 95 2.25 -13.08 3.36
C LEU A 95 3.30 -14.04 3.94
N LEU A 96 3.68 -15.10 3.19
CA LEU A 96 4.79 -15.97 3.58
C LEU A 96 6.12 -15.20 3.62
N CYS A 97 6.46 -14.44 2.57
CA CYS A 97 7.66 -13.61 2.54
C CYS A 97 7.66 -12.61 3.71
N MET A 98 6.54 -11.93 3.97
CA MET A 98 6.42 -11.00 5.07
C MET A 98 6.61 -11.67 6.44
N ALA A 99 6.08 -12.87 6.63
CA ALA A 99 6.22 -13.61 7.88
C ALA A 99 7.69 -14.01 8.19
N TRP A 100 8.51 -14.22 7.17
CA TRP A 100 9.94 -14.47 7.31
C TRP A 100 10.76 -13.21 7.65
N HIS A 101 10.24 -12.04 7.28
CA HIS A 101 10.94 -10.76 7.43
C HIS A 101 10.42 -9.90 8.59
N LEU A 102 9.43 -10.36 9.34
CA LEU A 102 8.90 -9.61 10.48
C LEU A 102 9.26 -10.28 11.81
N ALA A 103 9.64 -9.45 12.78
CA ALA A 103 9.80 -9.89 14.17
C ALA A 103 8.44 -10.31 14.76
N VAL A 104 8.46 -11.17 15.80
CA VAL A 104 7.25 -11.73 16.40
C VAL A 104 6.25 -10.65 16.85
N ASP A 105 6.73 -9.55 17.42
CA ASP A 105 5.90 -8.44 17.91
C ASP A 105 5.62 -7.36 16.83
N ALA A 106 6.09 -7.58 15.60
CA ALA A 106 5.92 -6.63 14.53
C ALA A 106 4.45 -6.43 14.16
N ARG A 107 4.13 -5.21 13.70
CA ARG A 107 2.83 -4.89 13.09
C ARG A 107 3.00 -4.66 11.60
N TYR A 108 2.11 -5.26 10.83
CA TYR A 108 2.03 -5.04 9.40
C TYR A 108 0.76 -4.26 9.08
N MET A 109 0.92 -3.01 8.68
CA MET A 109 -0.17 -2.12 8.29
C MET A 109 -0.43 -2.24 6.79
N VAL A 110 -1.59 -2.73 6.41
CA VAL A 110 -1.98 -2.90 5.01
C VAL A 110 -3.14 -1.97 4.68
N GLN A 111 -2.96 -1.08 3.71
CA GLN A 111 -4.04 -0.25 3.21
C GLN A 111 -4.71 -0.92 2.01
N LEU A 112 -6.03 -1.02 2.04
CA LEU A 112 -6.82 -1.58 0.94
C LEU A 112 -8.23 -1.01 0.91
N ALA A 113 -8.87 -1.08 -0.26
CA ALA A 113 -10.29 -0.78 -0.39
C ALA A 113 -11.11 -2.05 -0.17
N LEU A 114 -12.10 -1.99 0.71
CA LEU A 114 -13.09 -3.06 0.90
C LEU A 114 -14.41 -2.68 0.22
N TYR A 115 -14.95 -3.60 -0.57
CA TYR A 115 -16.20 -3.44 -1.29
C TYR A 115 -17.36 -4.03 -0.51
N ASP A 116 -18.54 -3.36 -0.58
CA ASP A 116 -19.77 -3.86 0.00
C ASP A 116 -20.24 -5.12 -0.74
N PRO A 117 -20.44 -6.27 -0.04
CA PRO A 117 -20.90 -7.50 -0.67
C PRO A 117 -22.27 -7.37 -1.36
N SER A 118 -23.09 -6.40 -0.96
CA SER A 118 -24.41 -6.15 -1.58
C SER A 118 -24.30 -5.45 -2.96
N GLY A 119 -23.11 -4.99 -3.35
CA GLY A 119 -22.88 -4.25 -4.58
C GLY A 119 -23.50 -2.84 -4.62
N ARG A 120 -23.97 -2.32 -3.47
CA ARG A 120 -24.59 -0.99 -3.37
C ARG A 120 -23.59 0.16 -3.20
N GLN A 121 -22.35 -0.10 -3.43
CA GLN A 121 -21.31 0.90 -3.23
C GLN A 121 -21.31 1.93 -4.36
N ASP A 122 -21.32 3.20 -3.99
CA ASP A 122 -20.89 4.26 -4.90
C ASP A 122 -19.44 4.00 -5.25
N ILE A 123 -19.17 3.81 -6.54
CA ILE A 123 -17.82 3.54 -7.03
C ILE A 123 -17.02 4.84 -6.85
N PRO A 124 -16.04 4.89 -5.93
CA PRO A 124 -15.36 6.12 -5.64
C PRO A 124 -14.53 6.57 -6.83
N SER A 125 -14.73 7.80 -7.27
CA SER A 125 -13.82 8.52 -8.12
C SER A 125 -13.09 9.58 -7.31
N SER A 126 -11.79 9.71 -7.51
CA SER A 126 -10.98 10.72 -6.86
C SER A 126 -10.39 11.65 -7.90
N ARG A 127 -10.48 12.95 -7.65
CA ARG A 127 -9.83 13.97 -8.47
C ARG A 127 -9.06 14.91 -7.59
N TRP A 128 -7.78 15.09 -7.91
CA TRP A 128 -6.94 16.04 -7.20
C TRP A 128 -5.93 16.69 -8.14
N GLN A 129 -5.26 17.72 -7.67
CA GLN A 129 -4.17 18.37 -8.38
C GLN A 129 -2.92 18.32 -7.50
N GLU A 130 -1.79 18.12 -8.15
CA GLU A 130 -0.49 18.21 -7.53
C GLU A 130 0.38 19.22 -8.29
N ALA A 131 1.17 20.00 -7.55
CA ALA A 131 2.12 20.93 -8.13
C ALA A 131 3.49 20.79 -7.47
N ARG A 132 4.55 20.83 -8.29
CA ARG A 132 5.93 20.77 -7.82
C ARG A 132 6.83 21.60 -8.74
N GLY A 133 7.31 22.72 -8.24
CA GLY A 133 7.99 23.72 -9.09
C GLY A 133 7.07 24.18 -10.19
N ASP A 134 7.54 24.15 -11.44
CA ASP A 134 6.77 24.58 -12.61
C ASP A 134 5.83 23.51 -13.17
N LEU A 135 5.87 22.30 -12.60
CA LEU A 135 5.00 21.20 -13.01
C LEU A 135 3.72 21.18 -12.18
N SER A 136 2.58 21.15 -12.84
CA SER A 136 1.27 20.95 -12.24
C SER A 136 0.51 19.86 -12.98
N LEU A 137 -0.11 18.95 -12.22
CA LEU A 137 -0.83 17.79 -12.72
C LEU A 137 -2.26 17.79 -12.20
N ARG A 138 -3.20 17.31 -13.02
CA ARG A 138 -4.52 16.87 -12.59
C ARG A 138 -4.55 15.36 -12.69
N ILE A 139 -4.98 14.71 -11.64
CA ILE A 139 -5.11 13.26 -11.57
C ILE A 139 -6.57 12.92 -11.34
N ASP A 140 -7.12 12.11 -12.22
CA ASP A 140 -8.44 11.49 -12.09
C ASP A 140 -8.22 10.01 -11.90
N TRP A 141 -8.79 9.44 -10.83
CA TRP A 141 -8.73 8.01 -10.54
C TRP A 141 -10.17 7.50 -10.38
N THR A 142 -10.56 6.55 -11.21
CA THR A 142 -11.94 6.07 -11.29
C THR A 142 -11.95 4.55 -11.26
N THR A 143 -12.84 3.98 -10.46
CA THR A 143 -13.17 2.54 -10.56
C THR A 143 -14.27 2.41 -11.61
N GLU A 144 -14.01 1.68 -12.70
CA GLU A 144 -14.93 1.51 -13.82
C GLU A 144 -15.88 0.33 -13.61
N GLU A 145 -15.38 -0.74 -13.04
CA GLU A 145 -16.11 -2.00 -12.87
C GLU A 145 -15.64 -2.74 -11.61
N VAL A 146 -16.58 -3.36 -10.92
CA VAL A 146 -16.29 -4.28 -9.81
C VAL A 146 -17.08 -5.56 -10.00
N ASP A 147 -16.38 -6.68 -10.15
CA ASP A 147 -16.95 -8.02 -10.18
C ASP A 147 -16.49 -8.79 -8.93
N LEU A 148 -17.35 -8.83 -7.91
CA LEU A 148 -17.06 -9.52 -6.65
C LEU A 148 -17.05 -11.04 -6.80
N LYS A 149 -17.71 -11.62 -7.84
CA LYS A 149 -17.68 -13.06 -8.09
C LYS A 149 -16.32 -13.49 -8.63
N LEU A 150 -15.72 -12.66 -9.48
CA LEU A 150 -14.38 -12.87 -10.01
C LEU A 150 -13.30 -12.24 -9.13
N ALA A 151 -13.69 -11.61 -8.02
CA ALA A 151 -12.81 -10.85 -7.14
C ALA A 151 -11.95 -9.82 -7.89
N ARG A 152 -12.54 -9.09 -8.84
CA ARG A 152 -11.83 -8.17 -9.73
C ARG A 152 -12.45 -6.79 -9.72
N ALA A 153 -11.60 -5.77 -9.67
CA ALA A 153 -11.96 -4.38 -9.92
C ALA A 153 -11.09 -3.82 -11.02
N ARG A 154 -11.71 -3.13 -11.99
CA ARG A 154 -10.99 -2.40 -13.03
C ARG A 154 -11.01 -0.92 -12.69
N GLN A 155 -9.82 -0.33 -12.66
CA GLN A 155 -9.63 1.09 -12.37
C GLN A 155 -8.96 1.78 -13.56
N HIS A 156 -9.26 3.06 -13.71
CA HIS A 156 -8.69 3.92 -14.73
C HIS A 156 -8.06 5.14 -14.07
N SER A 157 -6.82 5.43 -14.41
CA SER A 157 -6.13 6.66 -14.03
C SER A 157 -5.90 7.53 -15.25
N ARG A 158 -6.21 8.84 -15.13
CA ARG A 158 -5.95 9.85 -16.14
C ARG A 158 -5.16 10.99 -15.53
N ILE A 159 -3.96 11.21 -16.03
CA ILE A 159 -3.05 12.25 -15.58
C ILE A 159 -2.92 13.29 -16.68
N GLU A 160 -3.36 14.51 -16.42
CA GLU A 160 -3.24 15.64 -17.34
C GLU A 160 -2.16 16.62 -16.85
N ILE A 161 -1.21 16.94 -17.72
CA ILE A 161 -0.15 17.90 -17.41
C ILE A 161 -0.67 19.33 -17.67
N LEU A 162 -0.86 20.08 -16.59
CA LEU A 162 -1.46 21.42 -16.64
C LEU A 162 -0.42 22.53 -16.88
N SER A 163 0.85 22.28 -16.49
CA SER A 163 1.95 23.25 -16.70
C SER A 163 3.29 22.55 -16.88
N GLY A 164 4.31 23.29 -17.29
CA GLY A 164 5.63 22.78 -17.59
C GLY A 164 5.83 22.45 -19.08
N PRO A 165 7.00 21.86 -19.44
CA PRO A 165 7.38 21.61 -20.84
C PRO A 165 6.45 20.66 -21.60
N ARG A 166 5.75 19.79 -20.88
CA ARG A 166 4.82 18.80 -21.42
C ARG A 166 3.35 19.17 -21.21
N ARG A 167 3.04 20.46 -21.04
CA ARG A 167 1.68 20.93 -20.83
C ARG A 167 0.73 20.47 -21.95
N GLY A 168 -0.43 19.96 -21.56
CA GLY A 168 -1.46 19.46 -22.45
C GLY A 168 -1.33 17.98 -22.78
N GLU A 169 -0.24 17.32 -22.38
CA GLU A 169 -0.16 15.87 -22.50
C GLU A 169 -1.07 15.19 -21.47
N VAL A 170 -1.62 14.05 -21.89
CA VAL A 170 -2.48 13.19 -21.07
C VAL A 170 -1.88 11.79 -21.09
N VAL A 171 -1.77 11.19 -19.91
CA VAL A 171 -1.40 9.80 -19.73
C VAL A 171 -2.59 9.07 -19.12
N GLU A 172 -2.97 7.95 -19.69
CA GLU A 172 -4.08 7.12 -19.24
C GLU A 172 -3.62 5.68 -19.06
N GLU A 173 -4.03 5.06 -17.95
CA GLU A 173 -3.69 3.69 -17.64
C GLU A 173 -4.91 2.96 -17.04
N HIS A 174 -5.07 1.69 -17.40
CA HIS A 174 -6.04 0.79 -16.78
C HIS A 174 -5.32 -0.18 -15.85
N HIS A 175 -5.90 -0.37 -14.67
CA HIS A 175 -5.36 -1.22 -13.63
C HIS A 175 -6.36 -2.33 -13.30
N GLU A 176 -5.91 -3.56 -13.35
CA GLU A 176 -6.66 -4.70 -12.79
C GLU A 176 -6.25 -4.87 -11.33
N MET A 177 -7.23 -4.82 -10.45
CA MET A 177 -7.06 -4.89 -9.00
C MET A 177 -7.88 -6.05 -8.44
N THR A 178 -7.41 -6.69 -7.40
CA THR A 178 -8.22 -7.66 -6.67
C THR A 178 -9.25 -6.92 -5.81
N ALA A 179 -10.53 -7.23 -6.01
CA ALA A 179 -11.62 -6.68 -5.21
C ALA A 179 -11.81 -7.52 -3.94
N TRP A 180 -11.63 -6.91 -2.80
CA TRP A 180 -11.80 -7.53 -1.50
C TRP A 180 -13.10 -7.06 -0.84
N THR A 181 -13.86 -8.00 -0.25
CA THR A 181 -14.87 -7.73 0.75
C THR A 181 -14.30 -8.00 2.14
N PRO A 182 -14.90 -7.52 3.24
CA PRO A 182 -14.44 -7.84 4.59
C PRO A 182 -14.28 -9.36 4.81
N GLU A 183 -15.25 -10.14 4.36
CA GLU A 183 -15.25 -11.60 4.48
C GLU A 183 -14.12 -12.23 3.63
N SER A 184 -13.98 -11.82 2.37
CA SER A 184 -12.96 -12.38 1.48
C SER A 184 -11.55 -11.99 1.90
N TRP A 185 -11.35 -10.80 2.49
CA TRP A 185 -10.08 -10.37 3.07
C TRP A 185 -9.74 -11.20 4.31
N SER A 186 -10.69 -11.33 5.25
CA SER A 186 -10.50 -12.20 6.43
C SER A 186 -10.17 -13.64 6.02
N GLY A 187 -10.95 -14.22 5.09
CA GLY A 187 -10.70 -15.56 4.60
C GLY A 187 -9.39 -15.73 3.82
N ALA A 188 -8.80 -14.65 3.30
CA ALA A 188 -7.48 -14.70 2.68
C ALA A 188 -6.34 -14.74 3.71
N LEU A 189 -6.61 -14.31 4.93
CA LEU A 189 -5.67 -14.43 6.05
C LEU A 189 -5.75 -15.80 6.73
N ASP A 190 -6.85 -16.53 6.55
CA ASP A 190 -7.00 -17.88 7.11
C ASP A 190 -5.93 -18.82 6.57
N GLY A 191 -5.26 -19.52 7.48
CA GLY A 191 -4.14 -20.40 7.14
C GLY A 191 -2.81 -19.67 6.84
N SER A 192 -2.80 -18.34 6.84
CA SER A 192 -1.55 -17.57 6.87
C SER A 192 -1.01 -17.48 8.29
N ARG A 193 0.19 -16.91 8.44
CA ARG A 193 0.76 -16.60 9.76
C ARG A 193 0.32 -15.25 10.31
N PHE A 194 -0.70 -14.64 9.71
CA PHE A 194 -1.20 -13.33 10.14
C PHE A 194 -2.63 -13.40 10.63
N THR A 195 -2.92 -12.61 11.66
CA THR A 195 -4.27 -12.31 12.10
C THR A 195 -4.51 -10.82 12.06
N GLN A 196 -5.73 -10.41 11.67
CA GLN A 196 -6.15 -9.02 11.73
C GLN A 196 -6.50 -8.66 13.18
N VAL A 197 -5.75 -7.73 13.76
CA VAL A 197 -5.92 -7.30 15.16
C VAL A 197 -6.70 -6.02 15.31
N ALA A 198 -6.70 -5.17 14.27
CA ALA A 198 -7.49 -3.93 14.24
C ALA A 198 -7.76 -3.48 12.81
N VAL A 199 -8.76 -2.63 12.64
CA VAL A 199 -9.13 -1.97 11.38
C VAL A 199 -9.32 -0.48 11.64
N TYR A 200 -8.84 0.36 10.71
CA TYR A 200 -8.97 1.80 10.82
C TYR A 200 -9.53 2.38 9.52
N ASP A 201 -10.30 3.46 9.65
CA ASP A 201 -10.74 4.25 8.50
C ASP A 201 -9.52 4.88 7.82
N GLY A 202 -9.24 4.48 6.59
CA GLY A 202 -8.10 4.94 5.81
C GLY A 202 -8.30 6.33 5.20
N SER A 203 -9.50 6.89 5.25
CA SER A 203 -9.82 8.25 4.80
C SER A 203 -9.63 9.31 5.89
N ALA A 204 -9.56 8.91 7.16
CA ALA A 204 -9.37 9.79 8.29
C ALA A 204 -7.87 10.07 8.55
N ASP A 205 -7.54 11.29 8.97
CA ASP A 205 -6.19 11.67 9.40
C ASP A 205 -6.24 12.37 10.76
N PRO A 206 -5.76 11.76 11.85
CA PRO A 206 -5.22 10.39 11.93
C PRO A 206 -6.29 9.31 11.71
N PRO A 207 -5.92 8.10 11.22
CA PRO A 207 -6.86 7.01 11.04
C PRO A 207 -7.60 6.65 12.34
N LEU A 208 -8.93 6.53 12.26
CA LEU A 208 -9.79 6.18 13.38
C LEU A 208 -10.08 4.67 13.37
N GLU A 209 -10.01 4.05 14.53
CA GLU A 209 -10.37 2.64 14.66
C GLU A 209 -11.87 2.43 14.38
N VAL A 210 -12.19 1.44 13.58
CA VAL A 210 -13.56 1.07 13.21
C VAL A 210 -13.81 -0.40 13.51
N ALA A 211 -15.11 -0.77 13.57
CA ALA A 211 -15.45 -2.16 13.82
C ALA A 211 -14.91 -3.09 12.72
N PRO A 212 -14.46 -4.30 13.08
CA PRO A 212 -14.17 -5.33 12.08
C PRO A 212 -15.40 -5.59 11.21
N GLY A 213 -15.18 -5.68 9.89
CA GLY A 213 -16.27 -5.84 8.93
C GLY A 213 -16.92 -4.53 8.47
N ALA A 214 -16.38 -3.37 8.84
CA ALA A 214 -16.74 -2.11 8.22
C ALA A 214 -16.60 -2.21 6.70
N THR A 215 -17.66 -1.84 5.98
CA THR A 215 -17.74 -1.95 4.53
C THR A 215 -17.64 -0.60 3.86
N GLY A 216 -17.15 -0.62 2.63
CA GLY A 216 -17.26 0.52 1.71
C GLY A 216 -16.23 1.62 1.96
N GLY A 217 -15.02 1.43 1.55
CA GLY A 217 -14.02 2.48 1.56
C GLY A 217 -12.60 1.99 1.75
N LEU A 218 -11.71 2.95 1.80
CA LEU A 218 -10.31 2.71 2.08
C LEU A 218 -10.10 2.47 3.57
N ILE A 219 -9.49 1.35 3.92
CA ILE A 219 -9.17 1.00 5.31
C ILE A 219 -7.68 0.75 5.48
N TRP A 220 -7.23 0.79 6.74
CA TRP A 220 -6.00 0.15 7.18
C TRP A 220 -6.33 -1.10 7.97
N SER A 221 -5.80 -2.24 7.52
CA SER A 221 -5.83 -3.51 8.24
C SER A 221 -4.52 -3.65 9.01
N GLU A 222 -4.58 -3.71 10.33
CA GLU A 222 -3.43 -4.00 11.18
C GLU A 222 -3.32 -5.50 11.37
N LEU A 223 -2.21 -6.07 10.93
CA LEU A 223 -1.92 -7.49 11.02
C LEU A 223 -0.81 -7.74 12.05
N ALA A 224 -0.95 -8.83 12.79
CA ALA A 224 0.07 -9.35 13.68
C ALA A 224 0.39 -10.80 13.32
N LEU A 225 1.63 -11.23 13.56
CA LEU A 225 2.00 -12.64 13.43
C LEU A 225 1.29 -13.46 14.50
N THR A 226 0.73 -14.60 14.11
CA THR A 226 0.22 -15.60 15.05
C THR A 226 1.39 -16.32 15.70
N GLU A 227 1.32 -16.51 17.00
CA GLU A 227 2.23 -17.42 17.71
C GLU A 227 2.06 -18.83 17.13
N SER A 228 3.15 -19.46 16.73
CA SER A 228 3.21 -20.83 16.20
C SER A 228 3.21 -21.86 17.31
#